data_ddb999e3b3bfa5896a1789b38d1faf1e
#
_entry.id   ddb999e3b3bfa5896a1789b38d1faf1e
#
_cell.length_a   1.000
_cell.length_b   1.000
_cell.length_c   1.000
_cell.angle_alpha   90.00
_cell.angle_beta   90.00
_cell.angle_gamma   90.00
#
_symmetry.space_group_name_H-M   'P 1'
#
loop_
_entity.id
_entity.type
_entity.pdbx_description
1 polymer ?
#
loop_
_entity_poly.entity_id
_entity_poly.type
_entity_poly.pdbx_seq_one_letter_code
_entity_poly.pdbx_strand_id
1 'polypeptide(L)'
;MNFAVPSLALVVEDDPLQREVLCGALKGENLDVIQCESAEAAELVVARFGVELRLMATDVQLAGSGNGVELATFARQCCPDLRIIVVSGADRAALPSDVRFFTKPYRISDLLQAVQG
;
A
#
# COMPACT_ATOMS: atom_id res chain seq x y z
N MET A 1 24.24 8.78 17.37
CA MET A 1 23.18 9.37 16.51
C MET A 1 22.33 8.27 15.93
N ASN A 2 21.03 8.37 16.11
CA ASN A 2 20.12 7.38 15.56
C ASN A 2 19.55 7.88 14.24
N PHE A 3 19.70 7.07 13.20
CA PHE A 3 19.06 7.34 11.93
C PHE A 3 17.69 6.68 11.94
N ALA A 4 16.66 7.48 11.76
CA ALA A 4 15.31 6.96 11.72
C ALA A 4 15.14 6.07 10.49
N VAL A 5 14.69 4.84 10.71
CA VAL A 5 14.25 3.97 9.62
C VAL A 5 12.89 4.50 9.16
N PRO A 6 12.61 4.54 7.85
CA PRO A 6 11.27 4.93 7.41
C PRO A 6 10.20 4.09 8.09
N SER A 7 9.22 4.75 8.69
CA SER A 7 8.14 4.09 9.41
C SER A 7 6.78 4.53 8.89
N LEU A 8 6.72 5.16 7.73
CA LEU A 8 5.50 5.68 7.16
C LEU A 8 4.93 4.66 6.16
N ALA A 9 3.64 4.36 6.30
CA ALA A 9 2.92 3.50 5.37
C ALA A 9 1.81 4.28 4.70
N LEU A 10 1.52 3.94 3.44
CA LEU A 10 0.40 4.48 2.70
C LEU A 10 -0.62 3.37 2.49
N VAL A 11 -1.86 3.61 2.88
CA VAL A 11 -2.98 2.69 2.65
C VAL A 11 -3.95 3.33 1.67
N VAL A 12 -4.26 2.61 0.60
CA VAL A 12 -5.13 3.09 -0.45
C VAL A 12 -6.30 2.12 -0.59
N GLU A 13 -7.47 2.54 -0.13
CA GLU A 13 -8.67 1.72 -0.07
C GLU A 13 -9.88 2.63 -0.03
N ASP A 14 -10.83 2.46 -0.94
CA ASP A 14 -12.02 3.30 -1.00
C ASP A 14 -13.12 2.88 0.00
N ASP A 15 -13.12 1.62 0.44
CA ASP A 15 -14.07 1.16 1.46
C ASP A 15 -13.59 1.59 2.86
N PRO A 16 -14.37 2.43 3.57
CA PRO A 16 -13.93 2.96 4.87
C PRO A 16 -13.66 1.88 5.91
N LEU A 17 -14.48 0.81 5.95
CA LEU A 17 -14.30 -0.26 6.94
C LEU A 17 -13.04 -1.07 6.67
N GLN A 18 -12.81 -1.44 5.40
CA GLN A 18 -11.59 -2.16 5.04
C GLN A 18 -10.36 -1.30 5.27
N ARG A 19 -10.46 -0.02 4.95
CA ARG A 19 -9.34 0.92 5.17
C ARG A 19 -9.01 1.02 6.66
N GLU A 20 -10.03 1.13 7.51
CA GLU A 20 -9.83 1.23 8.96
C GLU A 20 -9.18 -0.03 9.54
N VAL A 21 -9.63 -1.20 9.10
CA VAL A 21 -9.05 -2.47 9.57
C VAL A 21 -7.58 -2.57 9.20
N LEU A 22 -7.25 -2.27 7.95
CA LEU A 22 -5.87 -2.35 7.47
C LEU A 22 -4.97 -1.31 8.16
N CYS A 23 -5.46 -0.09 8.31
CA CYS A 23 -4.71 0.97 8.99
C CYS A 23 -4.44 0.60 10.44
N GLY A 24 -5.44 0.07 11.14
CA GLY A 24 -5.28 -0.36 12.53
C GLY A 24 -4.23 -1.45 12.67
N ALA A 25 -4.22 -2.42 11.76
CA ALA A 25 -3.23 -3.49 11.77
C ALA A 25 -1.81 -2.95 11.57
N LEU A 26 -1.63 -2.01 10.64
CA LEU A 26 -0.32 -1.43 10.38
C LEU A 26 0.16 -0.54 11.52
N LYS A 27 -0.74 0.22 12.14
CA LYS A 27 -0.40 1.02 13.32
C LYS A 27 0.08 0.13 14.46
N GLY A 28 -0.47 -1.07 14.59
CA GLY A 28 -0.02 -2.05 15.56
C GLY A 28 1.42 -2.52 15.33
N GLU A 29 1.95 -2.30 14.13
CA GLU A 29 3.34 -2.62 13.78
C GLU A 29 4.25 -1.39 13.89
N ASN A 30 3.85 -0.39 14.63
CA ASN A 30 4.60 0.86 14.85
C ASN A 30 4.83 1.66 13.58
N LEU A 31 3.88 1.60 12.65
CA LEU A 31 3.91 2.40 11.44
C LEU A 31 2.95 3.59 11.57
N ASP A 32 3.41 4.75 11.14
CA ASP A 32 2.52 5.87 10.88
C ASP A 32 1.82 5.62 9.54
N VAL A 33 0.55 5.97 9.43
CA VAL A 33 -0.24 5.62 8.26
C VAL A 33 -0.88 6.86 7.65
N ILE A 34 -0.67 7.04 6.34
CA ILE A 34 -1.43 7.99 5.52
C ILE A 34 -2.51 7.18 4.80
N GLN A 35 -3.73 7.69 4.79
CA GLN A 35 -4.88 7.03 4.19
C GLN A 35 -5.34 7.77 2.95
N CYS A 36 -5.58 7.04 1.86
CA CYS A 36 -6.14 7.58 0.63
C CYS A 36 -7.29 6.72 0.14
N GLU A 37 -8.25 7.32 -0.56
CA GLU A 37 -9.38 6.61 -1.14
C GLU A 37 -9.20 6.33 -2.63
N SER A 38 -8.31 7.05 -3.30
CA SER A 38 -8.15 6.99 -4.75
C SER A 38 -6.68 6.86 -5.15
N ALA A 39 -6.46 6.37 -6.36
CA ALA A 39 -5.12 6.29 -6.93
C ALA A 39 -4.54 7.69 -7.13
N GLU A 40 -5.36 8.65 -7.54
CA GLU A 40 -4.91 10.01 -7.79
C GLU A 40 -4.35 10.66 -6.53
N ALA A 41 -5.07 10.52 -5.41
CA ALA A 41 -4.60 11.04 -4.12
C ALA A 41 -3.31 10.33 -3.68
N ALA A 42 -3.25 9.01 -3.87
CA ALA A 42 -2.09 8.23 -3.49
C ALA A 42 -0.86 8.58 -4.32
N GLU A 43 -1.02 8.86 -5.61
CA GLU A 43 0.09 9.28 -6.47
C GLU A 43 0.74 10.57 -5.95
N LEU A 44 -0.08 11.51 -5.48
CA LEU A 44 0.44 12.75 -4.89
C LEU A 44 1.25 12.45 -3.63
N VAL A 45 0.79 11.54 -2.81
CA VAL A 45 1.53 11.13 -1.60
C VAL A 45 2.85 10.48 -1.97
N VAL A 46 2.84 9.56 -2.93
CA VAL A 46 4.06 8.89 -3.39
C VAL A 46 5.06 9.90 -3.96
N ALA A 47 4.58 10.85 -4.77
CA ALA A 47 5.45 11.85 -5.36
C ALA A 47 6.08 12.76 -4.31
N ARG A 48 5.34 13.09 -3.25
CA ARG A 48 5.80 14.02 -2.22
C ARG A 48 6.59 13.34 -1.10
N PHE A 49 6.12 12.17 -0.65
CA PHE A 49 6.65 11.50 0.53
C PHE A 49 7.34 10.17 0.23
N GLY A 50 7.57 9.85 -1.04
CA GLY A 50 8.06 8.53 -1.43
C GLY A 50 9.33 8.09 -0.72
N VAL A 51 10.27 9.02 -0.49
CA VAL A 51 11.53 8.72 0.22
C VAL A 51 11.28 8.30 1.67
N GLU A 52 10.18 8.77 2.26
CA GLU A 52 9.84 8.49 3.65
C GLU A 52 8.94 7.26 3.78
N LEU A 53 8.38 6.79 2.66
CA LEU A 53 7.49 5.63 2.67
C LEU A 53 8.28 4.34 2.74
N ARG A 54 7.90 3.50 3.69
CA ARG A 54 8.42 2.15 3.81
C ARG A 54 7.53 1.15 3.07
N LEU A 55 6.22 1.41 3.03
CA LEU A 55 5.22 0.47 2.56
C LEU A 55 4.06 1.19 1.90
N MET A 56 3.54 0.62 0.82
CA MET A 56 2.24 0.98 0.27
C MET A 56 1.39 -0.27 0.16
N ALA A 57 0.20 -0.23 0.73
CA ALA A 57 -0.80 -1.29 0.57
C ALA A 57 -2.00 -0.71 -0.15
N THR A 58 -2.37 -1.26 -1.29
CA THR A 58 -3.46 -0.75 -2.11
C THR A 58 -4.40 -1.85 -2.58
N ASP A 59 -5.69 -1.52 -2.66
CA ASP A 59 -6.65 -2.32 -3.41
C ASP A 59 -6.46 -2.04 -4.91
N VAL A 60 -6.86 -2.97 -5.75
CA VAL A 60 -6.88 -2.78 -7.20
C VAL A 60 -8.03 -1.86 -7.60
N GLN A 61 -9.21 -2.09 -7.04
CA GLN A 61 -10.39 -1.29 -7.38
C GLN A 61 -10.51 -0.11 -6.42
N LEU A 62 -10.38 1.08 -6.95
CA LEU A 62 -10.36 2.32 -6.18
C LEU A 62 -11.39 3.30 -6.73
N ALA A 63 -11.77 4.27 -5.90
CA ALA A 63 -12.62 5.38 -6.33
C ALA A 63 -11.88 6.22 -7.38
N GLY A 64 -12.63 6.82 -8.30
CA GLY A 64 -12.06 7.66 -9.34
C GLY A 64 -11.71 6.87 -10.60
N SER A 65 -10.87 7.45 -11.45
CA SER A 65 -10.53 6.88 -12.76
C SER A 65 -9.31 5.97 -12.74
N GLY A 66 -8.44 6.07 -11.72
CA GLY A 66 -7.26 5.24 -11.62
C GLY A 66 -7.51 3.96 -10.85
N ASN A 67 -6.58 3.03 -10.90
CA ASN A 67 -6.66 1.77 -10.17
C ASN A 67 -5.34 1.43 -9.50
N GLY A 68 -5.39 0.40 -8.64
CA GLY A 68 -4.23 0.00 -7.85
C GLY A 68 -3.08 -0.58 -8.66
N VAL A 69 -3.36 -1.16 -9.84
CA VAL A 69 -2.30 -1.67 -10.72
C VAL A 69 -1.47 -0.52 -11.29
N GLU A 70 -2.14 0.49 -11.81
CA GLU A 70 -1.47 1.68 -12.32
C GLU A 70 -0.70 2.40 -11.21
N LEU A 71 -1.31 2.48 -10.03
CA LEU A 71 -0.66 3.08 -8.86
C LEU A 71 0.60 2.31 -8.46
N ALA A 72 0.53 0.97 -8.43
CA ALA A 72 1.70 0.15 -8.08
C ALA A 72 2.84 0.36 -9.07
N THR A 73 2.52 0.45 -10.36
CA THR A 73 3.52 0.71 -11.40
C THR A 73 4.15 2.08 -11.21
N PHE A 74 3.34 3.10 -10.99
CA PHE A 74 3.82 4.45 -10.74
C PHE A 74 4.72 4.49 -9.49
N ALA A 75 4.28 3.88 -8.41
CA ALA A 75 5.02 3.88 -7.15
C ALA A 75 6.36 3.17 -7.29
N ARG A 76 6.41 2.07 -8.04
CA ARG A 76 7.66 1.35 -8.26
C ARG A 76 8.65 2.18 -9.07
N GLN A 77 8.17 2.94 -10.04
CA GLN A 77 9.02 3.81 -10.85
C GLN A 77 9.59 4.97 -10.03
N CYS A 78 8.76 5.54 -9.14
CA CYS A 78 9.18 6.65 -8.27
C CYS A 78 10.07 6.20 -7.12
N CYS A 79 9.80 5.02 -6.58
CA CYS A 79 10.41 4.55 -5.33
C CYS A 79 10.85 3.10 -5.49
N PRO A 80 12.03 2.84 -6.06
CA PRO A 80 12.46 1.47 -6.36
C PRO A 80 12.53 0.55 -5.15
N ASP A 81 12.77 1.10 -3.96
CA ASP A 81 12.91 0.32 -2.73
C ASP A 81 11.63 0.21 -1.91
N LEU A 82 10.55 0.82 -2.38
CA LEU A 82 9.27 0.80 -1.67
C LEU A 82 8.69 -0.61 -1.68
N ARG A 83 8.27 -1.08 -0.51
CA ARG A 83 7.53 -2.33 -0.43
C ARG A 83 6.09 -2.08 -0.85
N ILE A 84 5.62 -2.85 -1.82
CA ILE A 84 4.27 -2.67 -2.38
C ILE A 84 3.48 -3.95 -2.18
N ILE A 85 2.30 -3.82 -1.59
CA ILE A 85 1.33 -4.88 -1.40
C ILE A 85 0.05 -4.49 -2.12
N VAL A 86 -0.47 -5.40 -2.93
CA VAL A 86 -1.73 -5.19 -3.65
C VAL A 86 -2.72 -6.25 -3.20
N VAL A 87 -3.93 -5.83 -2.88
CA VAL A 87 -5.03 -6.73 -2.50
C VAL A 87 -6.16 -6.59 -3.50
N SER A 88 -6.85 -7.69 -3.79
CA SER A 88 -7.96 -7.66 -4.75
C SER A 88 -8.90 -8.83 -4.53
N GLY A 89 -10.18 -8.60 -4.81
CA GLY A 89 -11.17 -9.67 -4.87
C GLY A 89 -11.16 -10.43 -6.20
N ALA A 90 -10.38 -9.98 -7.16
CA ALA A 90 -10.27 -10.59 -8.48
C ALA A 90 -8.94 -11.32 -8.63
N ASP A 91 -8.75 -11.99 -9.77
CA ASP A 91 -7.50 -12.65 -10.08
C ASP A 91 -6.36 -11.64 -10.24
N ARG A 92 -5.15 -12.13 -10.06
CA ARG A 92 -3.95 -11.32 -10.19
C ARG A 92 -3.89 -10.65 -11.57
N ALA A 93 -3.75 -9.33 -11.56
CA ALA A 93 -3.54 -8.54 -12.76
C ALA A 93 -2.04 -8.47 -13.11
N ALA A 94 -1.71 -7.78 -14.21
CA ALA A 94 -0.33 -7.55 -14.62
C ALA A 94 0.33 -6.53 -13.67
N LEU A 95 1.06 -7.02 -12.69
CA LEU A 95 1.74 -6.22 -11.68
C LEU A 95 3.25 -6.29 -11.87
N PRO A 96 4.01 -5.30 -11.37
CA PRO A 96 5.46 -5.43 -11.27
C PRO A 96 5.84 -6.72 -10.54
N SER A 97 6.95 -7.33 -10.93
CA SER A 97 7.30 -8.68 -10.49
C SER A 97 7.57 -8.81 -8.99
N ASP A 98 7.98 -7.75 -8.35
CA ASP A 98 8.33 -7.76 -6.93
C ASP A 98 7.22 -7.26 -6.01
N VAL A 99 6.03 -7.03 -6.56
CA VAL A 99 4.86 -6.62 -5.78
C VAL A 99 4.22 -7.86 -5.16
N ARG A 100 3.93 -7.79 -3.85
CA ARG A 100 3.20 -8.86 -3.17
C ARG A 100 1.71 -8.70 -3.46
N PHE A 101 1.05 -9.82 -3.72
CA PHE A 101 -0.36 -9.84 -4.08
C PHE A 101 -1.13 -10.75 -3.13
N PHE A 102 -2.26 -10.25 -2.59
CA PHE A 102 -3.15 -11.03 -1.75
C PHE A 102 -4.56 -11.00 -2.33
N THR A 103 -5.19 -12.15 -2.45
CA THR A 103 -6.57 -12.27 -2.87
C THR A 103 -7.51 -12.13 -1.67
N LYS A 104 -8.54 -11.33 -1.79
CA LYS A 104 -9.57 -11.18 -0.75
C LYS A 104 -10.48 -12.41 -0.75
N PRO A 105 -10.89 -12.92 0.41
CA PRO A 105 -10.46 -12.48 1.73
C PRO A 105 -9.06 -13.00 2.06
N TYR A 106 -8.26 -12.19 2.72
CA TYR A 106 -6.92 -12.57 3.16
C TYR A 106 -6.84 -12.46 4.68
N ARG A 107 -5.85 -13.15 5.27
CA ARG A 107 -5.59 -13.05 6.70
C ARG A 107 -4.68 -11.87 6.97
N ILE A 108 -5.07 -11.04 7.95
CA ILE A 108 -4.25 -9.91 8.37
C ILE A 108 -2.84 -10.38 8.78
N SER A 109 -2.74 -11.54 9.45
CA SER A 109 -1.45 -12.08 9.86
C SER A 109 -0.52 -12.36 8.66
N ASP A 110 -1.08 -12.84 7.54
CA ASP A 110 -0.28 -13.10 6.34
C ASP A 110 0.24 -11.79 5.75
N LEU A 111 -0.61 -10.77 5.71
CA LEU A 111 -0.22 -9.46 5.22
C LEU A 111 0.86 -8.84 6.11
N LEU A 112 0.72 -8.93 7.42
CA LEU A 112 1.70 -8.39 8.36
C LEU A 112 3.05 -9.09 8.24
N GLN A 113 3.08 -10.39 7.93
CA GLN A 113 4.32 -11.09 7.65
C GLN A 113 5.02 -10.50 6.42
N ALA A 114 4.26 -10.16 5.40
CA ALA A 114 4.82 -9.52 4.20
C ALA A 114 5.38 -8.13 4.51
N VAL A 115 4.79 -7.42 5.49
CA VAL A 115 5.28 -6.12 5.93
C VAL A 115 6.63 -6.24 6.61
N GLN A 116 6.82 -7.30 7.40
CA GLN A 116 8.04 -7.51 8.18
C GLN A 116 9.18 -8.10 7.36
N GLY A 117 8.82 -8.90 6.39
CA GLY A 117 9.79 -9.58 5.52
C GLY A 117 10.38 -8.65 4.48
#